data_c2375bbb7bf1e1a5fe279ad818361415
#
_entry.id   c2375bbb7bf1e1a5fe279ad818361415
#
_cell.length_a   1.000
_cell.length_b   1.000
_cell.length_c   1.000
_cell.angle_alpha   90.00
_cell.angle_beta   90.00
_cell.angle_gamma   90.00
#
_symmetry.space_group_name_H-M   'P 1'
#
loop_
_entity.id
_entity.type
_entity.pdbx_description
1 polymer ?
#
loop_
_entity_poly.entity_id
_entity_poly.type
_entity_poly.pdbx_seq_one_letter_code
_entity_poly.pdbx_strand_id
1 'polypeptide(L)'
;MISSPRILRPFTVTLIHKVDEDTFIPFVLENVGFDENYGITQSNKGISDADSVLLTIDLSDCGGLIFVDQHGYRSKKNTFTIGNEDYFVLDVVKETDYDELKKTTNVYSINKYACYRPPGTKEIQFIEAYAS
;
A
#
# COMPACT_ATOMS: atom_id res chain seq x y z
N MET A 1 -20.05 -5.90 -5.41
CA MET A 1 -19.27 -4.74 -5.81
C MET A 1 -18.32 -5.10 -6.94
N ILE A 2 -18.14 -4.19 -7.88
CA ILE A 2 -17.32 -4.44 -9.07
C ILE A 2 -15.93 -3.86 -8.83
N SER A 3 -14.90 -4.71 -8.95
CA SER A 3 -13.51 -4.25 -8.90
C SER A 3 -13.20 -3.40 -10.12
N SER A 4 -12.28 -2.44 -9.99
CA SER A 4 -11.78 -1.69 -11.13
C SER A 4 -11.02 -2.64 -12.07
N PRO A 5 -10.96 -2.34 -13.38
CA PRO A 5 -10.26 -3.21 -14.32
C PRO A 5 -8.79 -3.39 -13.96
N ARG A 6 -8.27 -4.61 -14.10
CA ARG A 6 -6.86 -4.90 -13.85
C ARG A 6 -5.90 -4.13 -14.75
N ILE A 7 -6.35 -3.70 -15.93
CA ILE A 7 -5.53 -2.91 -16.83
C ILE A 7 -5.12 -1.57 -16.18
N LEU A 8 -5.92 -1.08 -15.24
CA LEU A 8 -5.61 0.13 -14.47
C LEU A 8 -4.82 -0.18 -13.20
N ARG A 9 -4.62 -1.45 -12.88
CA ARG A 9 -3.92 -1.93 -11.68
C ARG A 9 -2.93 -3.03 -12.05
N PRO A 10 -1.92 -2.73 -12.90
CA PRO A 10 -1.04 -3.78 -13.42
C PRO A 10 0.14 -4.14 -12.51
N PHE A 11 0.25 -3.54 -11.35
CA PHE A 11 1.45 -3.65 -10.53
C PHE A 11 1.32 -4.69 -9.42
N THR A 12 2.46 -5.31 -9.09
CA THR A 12 2.62 -6.16 -7.91
C THR A 12 3.64 -5.47 -7.01
N VAL A 13 3.32 -5.29 -5.74
CA VAL A 13 4.19 -4.63 -4.79
C VAL A 13 4.44 -5.52 -3.59
N THR A 14 5.55 -5.29 -2.90
CA THR A 14 5.77 -5.83 -1.57
C THR A 14 5.60 -4.68 -0.59
N LEU A 15 4.59 -4.80 0.26
CA LEU A 15 4.34 -3.85 1.35
C LEU A 15 5.05 -4.37 2.59
N ILE A 16 5.94 -3.58 3.15
CA ILE A 16 6.69 -3.97 4.34
C ILE A 16 6.09 -3.24 5.54
N HIS A 17 5.47 -4.00 6.42
CA HIS A 17 4.77 -3.48 7.59
C HIS A 17 5.67 -3.52 8.82
N LYS A 18 5.77 -2.39 9.50
CA LYS A 18 6.51 -2.28 10.76
C LYS A 18 5.61 -2.75 11.90
N VAL A 19 5.98 -3.86 12.52
CA VAL A 19 5.27 -4.41 13.69
C VAL A 19 5.76 -3.74 14.98
N ASP A 20 7.08 -3.66 15.13
CA ASP A 20 7.73 -2.94 16.24
C ASP A 20 9.09 -2.42 15.76
N GLU A 21 9.90 -1.87 16.64
CA GLU A 21 11.18 -1.24 16.28
C GLU A 21 12.11 -2.14 15.48
N ASP A 22 12.07 -3.45 15.74
CA ASP A 22 12.99 -4.41 15.13
C ASP A 22 12.32 -5.42 14.21
N THR A 23 10.99 -5.40 14.09
CA THR A 23 10.24 -6.43 13.35
C THR A 23 9.45 -5.83 12.20
N PHE A 24 9.72 -6.35 10.99
CA PHE A 24 9.04 -5.96 9.77
C PHE A 24 8.53 -7.20 9.05
N ILE A 25 7.34 -7.13 8.48
CA ILE A 25 6.70 -8.24 7.77
C ILE A 25 6.41 -7.81 6.33
N PRO A 26 6.84 -8.61 5.32
CA PRO A 26 6.52 -8.32 3.93
C PRO A 26 5.18 -8.93 3.53
N PHE A 27 4.37 -8.17 2.80
CA PHE A 27 3.13 -8.64 2.19
C PHE A 27 3.19 -8.40 0.69
N VAL A 28 2.97 -9.44 -0.12
CA VAL A 28 2.92 -9.31 -1.57
C VAL A 28 1.47 -9.03 -1.97
N LEU A 29 1.25 -7.86 -2.56
CA LEU A 29 -0.08 -7.42 -3.00
C LEU A 29 -0.09 -7.36 -4.52
N GLU A 30 -1.02 -8.07 -5.15
CA GLU A 30 -1.15 -8.14 -6.60
C GLU A 30 -2.25 -7.22 -7.10
N ASN A 31 -2.16 -6.86 -8.37
CA ASN A 31 -3.19 -6.08 -9.07
C ASN A 31 -3.47 -4.74 -8.36
N VAL A 32 -2.39 -4.03 -8.01
CA VAL A 32 -2.50 -2.72 -7.38
C VAL A 32 -2.26 -1.62 -8.39
N GLY A 33 -2.86 -0.45 -8.16
CA GLY A 33 -2.64 0.74 -8.95
C GLY A 33 -1.48 1.55 -8.37
N PHE A 34 -0.65 2.13 -9.23
CA PHE A 34 0.46 2.96 -8.81
C PHE A 34 0.57 4.18 -9.72
N ASP A 35 0.47 5.36 -9.15
CA ASP A 35 0.58 6.63 -9.86
C ASP A 35 1.81 7.37 -9.36
N GLU A 36 2.88 7.33 -10.14
CA GLU A 36 4.13 8.00 -9.78
C GLU A 36 4.13 9.49 -10.11
N ASN A 37 3.10 9.96 -10.81
CA ASN A 37 2.95 11.37 -11.16
C ASN A 37 1.96 12.10 -10.26
N TYR A 38 1.52 11.48 -9.19
CA TYR A 38 0.48 12.02 -8.31
C TYR A 38 0.87 13.39 -7.78
N GLY A 39 2.09 13.55 -7.27
CA GLY A 39 2.56 14.81 -6.71
C GLY A 39 2.63 15.92 -7.76
N ILE A 40 3.04 15.60 -8.97
CA ILE A 40 3.10 16.55 -10.07
C ILE A 40 1.69 17.01 -10.45
N THR A 41 0.76 16.07 -10.56
CA THR A 41 -0.64 16.38 -10.93
C THR A 41 -1.31 17.27 -9.88
N GLN A 42 -0.99 17.08 -8.63
CA GLN A 42 -1.65 17.76 -7.51
C GLN A 42 -0.94 19.03 -7.05
N SER A 43 0.30 19.27 -7.48
CA SER A 43 1.12 20.38 -6.98
C SER A 43 0.46 21.75 -7.11
N ASN A 44 -0.27 21.99 -8.19
CA ASN A 44 -0.95 23.26 -8.44
C ASN A 44 -2.17 23.48 -7.53
N LYS A 45 -2.56 22.50 -6.74
CA LYS A 45 -3.71 22.57 -5.86
C LYS A 45 -3.33 22.72 -4.39
N GLY A 46 -2.07 23.01 -4.11
CA GLY A 46 -1.60 23.20 -2.75
C GLY A 46 -1.41 21.93 -1.94
N ILE A 47 -1.30 20.79 -2.60
CA ILE A 47 -1.06 19.52 -1.92
C ILE A 47 0.40 19.46 -1.48
N SER A 48 0.64 18.83 -0.34
CA SER A 48 1.99 18.70 0.23
C SER A 48 2.95 18.02 -0.74
N ASP A 49 4.15 18.57 -0.86
CA ASP A 49 5.22 18.01 -1.69
C ASP A 49 5.73 16.67 -1.14
N ALA A 50 5.32 16.29 0.08
CA ALA A 50 5.70 15.01 0.66
C ALA A 50 5.04 13.83 -0.05
N ASP A 51 3.87 14.04 -0.68
CA ASP A 51 3.14 12.97 -1.36
C ASP A 51 3.44 13.01 -2.86
N SER A 52 4.35 12.15 -3.33
CA SER A 52 4.73 12.10 -4.74
C SER A 52 4.13 10.93 -5.51
N VAL A 53 3.68 9.89 -4.82
CA VAL A 53 3.11 8.70 -5.45
C VAL A 53 1.85 8.28 -4.72
N LEU A 54 0.97 7.58 -5.46
CA LEU A 54 -0.28 7.05 -4.92
C LEU A 54 -0.35 5.55 -5.23
N LEU A 55 -0.53 4.74 -4.20
CA LEU A 55 -0.75 3.31 -4.31
C LEU A 55 -2.22 3.02 -4.01
N THR A 56 -2.91 2.34 -4.93
CA THR A 56 -4.31 1.96 -4.75
C THR A 56 -4.42 0.45 -4.63
N ILE A 57 -5.00 -0.04 -3.54
CA ILE A 57 -5.17 -1.47 -3.26
C ILE A 57 -6.66 -1.80 -3.31
N ASP A 58 -7.05 -2.65 -4.25
CA ASP A 58 -8.42 -3.16 -4.34
C ASP A 58 -8.52 -4.42 -3.49
N LEU A 59 -9.24 -4.36 -2.38
CA LEU A 59 -9.30 -5.44 -1.41
C LEU A 59 -10.01 -6.69 -1.92
N SER A 60 -10.74 -6.59 -3.01
CA SER A 60 -11.39 -7.76 -3.63
C SER A 60 -10.48 -8.49 -4.61
N ASP A 61 -9.31 -7.94 -4.93
CA ASP A 61 -8.43 -8.48 -5.97
C ASP A 61 -6.97 -8.11 -5.71
N CYS A 62 -6.47 -8.42 -4.52
CA CYS A 62 -5.09 -8.08 -4.15
C CYS A 62 -4.21 -9.31 -3.83
N GLY A 63 -4.54 -10.46 -4.44
CA GLY A 63 -3.73 -11.67 -4.28
C GLY A 63 -4.22 -12.60 -3.19
N GLY A 64 -5.47 -12.46 -2.76
CA GLY A 64 -6.07 -13.35 -1.77
C GLY A 64 -5.82 -12.97 -0.32
N LEU A 65 -5.16 -11.84 -0.06
CA LEU A 65 -4.95 -11.37 1.31
C LEU A 65 -6.16 -10.59 1.79
N ILE A 66 -6.46 -10.73 3.07
CA ILE A 66 -7.58 -10.05 3.73
C ILE A 66 -7.03 -8.92 4.59
N PHE A 67 -7.54 -7.70 4.37
CA PHE A 67 -7.11 -6.56 5.17
C PHE A 67 -7.68 -6.63 6.58
N VAL A 68 -6.83 -6.41 7.58
CA VAL A 68 -7.20 -6.27 8.98
C VAL A 68 -6.59 -4.98 9.49
N ASP A 69 -7.40 -4.15 10.16
CA ASP A 69 -6.91 -2.90 10.75
C ASP A 69 -5.72 -3.19 11.67
N GLN A 70 -4.72 -2.29 11.69
CA GLN A 70 -3.50 -2.54 12.46
C GLN A 70 -3.75 -2.75 13.94
N HIS A 71 -4.79 -2.16 14.50
CA HIS A 71 -5.16 -2.36 15.91
C HIS A 71 -5.69 -3.77 16.19
N GLY A 72 -6.29 -4.41 15.18
CA GLY A 72 -6.80 -5.76 15.29
C GLY A 72 -5.91 -6.83 14.69
N TYR A 73 -4.79 -6.43 14.11
CA TYR A 73 -3.90 -7.36 13.41
C TYR A 73 -3.21 -8.33 14.37
N ARG A 74 -3.22 -9.63 14.03
CA ARG A 74 -2.65 -10.70 14.85
C ARG A 74 -1.73 -11.63 14.07
N SER A 75 -1.21 -11.19 12.95
CA SER A 75 -0.29 -11.98 12.09
C SER A 75 -0.89 -13.31 11.64
N LYS A 76 -2.18 -13.37 11.39
CA LYS A 76 -2.84 -14.57 10.89
C LYS A 76 -2.49 -14.79 9.43
N LYS A 77 -2.47 -16.07 9.03
CA LYS A 77 -2.23 -16.46 7.65
C LYS A 77 -3.23 -15.79 6.70
N ASN A 78 -2.75 -15.35 5.54
CA ASN A 78 -3.54 -14.71 4.49
C ASN A 78 -4.19 -13.39 4.92
N THR A 79 -3.61 -12.71 5.90
CA THR A 79 -4.05 -11.37 6.29
C THR A 79 -2.91 -10.37 6.11
N PHE A 80 -3.27 -9.10 5.95
CA PHE A 80 -2.28 -8.02 5.94
C PHE A 80 -2.84 -6.79 6.62
N THR A 81 -1.98 -5.86 6.93
CA THR A 81 -2.35 -4.56 7.48
C THR A 81 -1.44 -3.49 6.92
N ILE A 82 -1.76 -2.22 7.19
CA ILE A 82 -0.98 -1.08 6.73
C ILE A 82 -0.88 -0.05 7.87
N GLY A 83 0.24 0.63 7.93
CA GLY A 83 0.47 1.69 8.90
C GLY A 83 1.26 2.84 8.31
N ASN A 84 1.33 3.97 9.02
CA ASN A 84 1.98 5.18 8.53
C ASN A 84 3.51 5.11 8.51
N GLU A 85 4.10 4.10 9.13
CA GLU A 85 5.55 3.90 9.11
C GLU A 85 5.97 2.80 8.15
N ASP A 86 5.03 2.28 7.36
CA ASP A 86 5.29 1.23 6.40
C ASP A 86 5.92 1.80 5.13
N TYR A 87 6.51 0.91 4.33
CA TYR A 87 7.06 1.27 3.03
C TYR A 87 6.81 0.12 2.06
N PHE A 88 6.95 0.42 0.76
CA PHE A 88 6.72 -0.61 -0.25
C PHE A 88 7.69 -0.45 -1.42
N VAL A 89 7.85 -1.53 -2.19
CA VAL A 89 8.62 -1.56 -3.42
C VAL A 89 7.77 -2.17 -4.53
N LEU A 90 8.04 -1.77 -5.78
CA LEU A 90 7.31 -2.28 -6.96
C LEU A 90 7.93 -3.60 -7.45
N ASP A 91 8.15 -4.53 -6.53
CA ASP A 91 8.78 -5.82 -6.85
C ASP A 91 8.38 -6.84 -5.79
N VAL A 92 8.64 -8.11 -6.06
CA VAL A 92 8.44 -9.16 -5.08
C VAL A 92 9.79 -9.41 -4.41
N VAL A 93 9.89 -9.02 -3.14
CA VAL A 93 11.14 -9.13 -2.38
C VAL A 93 10.89 -9.82 -1.05
N LYS A 94 11.92 -10.46 -0.50
CA LYS A 94 11.90 -11.05 0.83
C LYS A 94 12.63 -10.18 1.85
N GLU A 95 13.49 -9.28 1.36
CA GLU A 95 14.21 -8.35 2.22
C GLU A 95 13.25 -7.35 2.84
N THR A 96 13.43 -7.06 4.12
CA THR A 96 12.59 -6.10 4.83
C THR A 96 13.37 -4.90 5.36
N ASP A 97 14.71 -4.93 5.27
CA ASP A 97 15.52 -3.80 5.73
C ASP A 97 15.49 -2.66 4.72
N TYR A 98 15.07 -1.48 5.18
CA TYR A 98 14.92 -0.28 4.35
C TYR A 98 16.22 0.07 3.62
N ASP A 99 17.33 0.09 4.35
CA ASP A 99 18.62 0.48 3.76
C ASP A 99 19.10 -0.51 2.71
N GLU A 100 18.89 -1.80 2.95
CA GLU A 100 19.26 -2.83 1.98
C GLU A 100 18.40 -2.76 0.72
N LEU A 101 17.08 -2.50 0.88
CA LEU A 101 16.19 -2.36 -0.26
C LEU A 101 16.54 -1.15 -1.11
N LYS A 102 16.95 -0.04 -0.51
CA LYS A 102 17.33 1.16 -1.25
C LYS A 102 18.54 0.96 -2.16
N LYS A 103 19.36 -0.04 -1.88
CA LYS A 103 20.53 -0.34 -2.72
C LYS A 103 20.17 -0.98 -4.04
N THR A 104 19.02 -1.64 -4.13
CA THR A 104 18.64 -2.42 -5.31
C THR A 104 17.36 -1.93 -5.99
N THR A 105 16.51 -1.18 -5.30
CA THR A 105 15.24 -0.73 -5.86
C THR A 105 14.80 0.59 -5.21
N ASN A 106 13.78 1.21 -5.78
CA ASN A 106 13.18 2.39 -5.20
C ASN A 106 12.23 1.98 -4.08
N VAL A 107 12.40 2.58 -2.91
CA VAL A 107 11.55 2.35 -1.75
C VAL A 107 10.69 3.58 -1.53
N TYR A 108 9.39 3.37 -1.42
CA TYR A 108 8.42 4.44 -1.20
C TYR A 108 7.89 4.34 0.23
N SER A 109 8.06 5.41 0.99
CA SER A 109 7.61 5.47 2.38
C SER A 109 6.20 6.00 2.46
N ILE A 110 5.33 5.30 3.16
CA ILE A 110 3.92 5.68 3.29
C ILE A 110 3.81 6.82 4.29
N ASN A 111 3.26 7.94 3.84
CA ASN A 111 3.04 9.12 4.69
C ASN A 111 1.68 9.07 5.37
N LYS A 112 0.67 8.58 4.64
CA LYS A 112 -0.69 8.41 5.15
C LYS A 112 -1.45 7.43 4.27
N TYR A 113 -2.57 6.93 4.76
CA TYR A 113 -3.46 6.08 3.96
C TYR A 113 -4.91 6.38 4.31
N ALA A 114 -5.80 6.07 3.39
CA ALA A 114 -7.22 6.24 3.55
C ALA A 114 -7.96 4.98 3.13
N CYS A 115 -8.96 4.58 3.91
CA CYS A 115 -9.78 3.41 3.63
C CYS A 115 -11.14 3.87 3.13
N TYR A 116 -11.58 3.31 2.02
CA TYR A 116 -12.83 3.71 1.39
C TYR A 116 -13.88 2.63 1.48
N ARG A 117 -15.07 3.01 1.90
CA ARG A 117 -16.23 2.12 2.05
C ARG A 117 -17.33 2.54 1.08
N PRO A 118 -18.00 1.60 0.41
CA PRO A 118 -19.17 1.95 -0.40
C PRO A 118 -20.27 2.49 0.48
N PRO A 119 -21.13 3.40 -0.05
CA PRO A 119 -22.29 3.88 0.69
C PRO A 119 -23.16 2.71 1.16
N GLY A 120 -23.59 2.76 2.40
CA GLY A 120 -24.47 1.73 2.97
C GLY A 120 -23.77 0.49 3.48
N THR A 121 -22.45 0.41 3.44
CA THR A 121 -21.71 -0.73 3.98
C THR A 121 -20.70 -0.28 5.02
N LYS A 122 -20.28 -1.22 5.86
CA LYS A 122 -19.20 -1.00 6.83
C LYS A 122 -17.89 -1.60 6.35
N GLU A 123 -17.91 -2.35 5.24
CA GLU A 123 -16.73 -3.03 4.73
C GLU A 123 -15.89 -2.09 3.89
N ILE A 124 -14.57 -2.11 4.12
CA ILE A 124 -13.62 -1.35 3.32
C ILE A 124 -13.47 -2.02 1.97
N GLN A 125 -13.58 -1.26 0.88
CA GLN A 125 -13.45 -1.78 -0.46
C GLN A 125 -12.04 -1.61 -1.01
N PHE A 126 -11.45 -0.43 -0.83
CA PHE A 126 -10.09 -0.19 -1.29
C PHE A 126 -9.37 0.80 -0.38
N ILE A 127 -8.06 0.79 -0.51
CA ILE A 127 -7.17 1.65 0.28
C ILE A 127 -6.32 2.46 -0.68
N GLU A 128 -6.19 3.75 -0.41
CA GLU A 128 -5.24 4.62 -1.09
C GLU A 128 -4.12 4.96 -0.12
N ALA A 129 -2.88 4.66 -0.50
CA ALA A 129 -1.70 4.97 0.29
C ALA A 129 -0.91 6.07 -0.41
N TYR A 130 -0.63 7.14 0.30
CA TYR A 130 0.12 8.30 -0.21
C TYR A 130 1.56 8.19 0.30
N ALA A 131 2.51 8.21 -0.64
CA ALA A 131 3.91 7.92 -0.32
C ALA A 131 4.88 8.83 -1.07
N SER A 132 6.11 8.76 -0.66
CA SER A 132 7.19 9.51 -1.31
C SER A 132 8.49 8.72 -1.34
#